data_f7613e68daacb9788ce54fb254fa07b0
#
_entry.id   f7613e68daacb9788ce54fb254fa07b0
#
_cell.length_a   1.000
_cell.length_b   1.000
_cell.length_c   1.000
_cell.angle_alpha   90.00
_cell.angle_beta   90.00
_cell.angle_gamma   90.00
#
_symmetry.space_group_name_H-M   'P 1'
#
loop_
_entity.id
_entity.type
_entity.pdbx_description
1 polymer ?
#
loop_
_entity_poly.entity_id
_entity_poly.type
_entity_poly.pdbx_seq_one_letter_code
_entity_poly.pdbx_strand_id
1 'polypeptide(L)'
;MKVKELQAGEYDLLQKDQIVMAWFHLAEDVDHDMLHAMLDHGTVGLGMELIKLPDGTRPTIKPMSEIAGSLAMLEAVKYGLVDRGGSGTLFRKLSGLPAPRVLIIGGGHAGVNAAEIALGLGLRVTIVENYWKRIAELRYILPGVEVIAWEGMKKSL
;
A
#
# COMPACT_ATOMS: atom_id res chain seq x y z
N MET A 1 17.97 -12.74 -9.25
CA MET A 1 16.96 -11.85 -8.65
C MET A 1 15.87 -11.59 -9.66
N LYS A 2 14.62 -11.64 -9.25
CA LYS A 2 13.44 -11.28 -10.06
C LYS A 2 12.39 -10.56 -9.16
N VAL A 3 11.43 -9.88 -9.76
CA VAL A 3 10.44 -9.13 -8.99
C VAL A 3 9.35 -10.05 -8.46
N LYS A 4 8.73 -10.86 -9.33
CA LYS A 4 7.65 -11.78 -8.98
C LYS A 4 8.18 -13.13 -8.50
N GLU A 5 7.34 -13.88 -7.81
CA GLU A 5 7.55 -15.28 -7.44
C GLU A 5 7.91 -16.13 -8.67
N LEU A 6 8.55 -17.28 -8.43
CA LEU A 6 8.87 -18.23 -9.48
C LEU A 6 7.59 -18.76 -10.13
N GLN A 7 7.61 -18.91 -11.43
CA GLN A 7 6.53 -19.48 -12.20
C GLN A 7 6.80 -20.96 -12.54
N ALA A 8 5.79 -21.75 -12.78
CA ALA A 8 5.92 -23.19 -13.03
C ALA A 8 6.97 -23.56 -14.09
N GLY A 9 7.09 -22.75 -15.15
CA GLY A 9 8.12 -22.98 -16.20
C GLY A 9 9.54 -22.62 -15.79
N GLU A 10 9.77 -22.12 -14.58
CA GLU A 10 11.08 -21.76 -14.06
C GLU A 10 11.61 -22.77 -13.01
N TYR A 11 10.78 -23.69 -12.54
CA TYR A 11 11.14 -24.61 -11.46
C TYR A 11 12.29 -25.52 -11.84
N ASP A 12 12.30 -26.03 -13.08
CA ASP A 12 13.38 -26.89 -13.61
C ASP A 12 14.73 -26.17 -13.81
N LEU A 13 14.72 -24.84 -13.73
CA LEU A 13 15.94 -24.03 -13.84
C LEU A 13 16.63 -23.83 -12.48
N LEU A 14 16.00 -24.26 -11.40
CA LEU A 14 16.56 -24.13 -10.06
C LEU A 14 17.76 -25.06 -9.88
N GLN A 15 18.74 -24.58 -9.14
CA GLN A 15 19.96 -25.31 -8.85
C GLN A 15 20.21 -25.42 -7.36
N LYS A 16 20.90 -26.46 -6.97
CA LYS A 16 21.32 -26.66 -5.58
C LYS A 16 22.18 -25.48 -5.10
N ASP A 17 21.91 -25.03 -3.89
CA ASP A 17 22.58 -23.90 -3.22
C ASP A 17 22.44 -22.55 -3.97
N GLN A 18 21.58 -22.48 -4.98
CA GLN A 18 21.25 -21.23 -5.66
C GLN A 18 20.49 -20.29 -4.75
N ILE A 19 20.88 -19.01 -4.72
CA ILE A 19 20.12 -17.96 -4.00
C ILE A 19 19.17 -17.29 -4.96
N VAL A 20 17.88 -17.37 -4.66
CA VAL A 20 16.81 -16.67 -5.39
C VAL A 20 16.24 -15.57 -4.51
N MET A 21 16.30 -14.33 -4.99
CA MET A 21 15.68 -13.18 -4.33
C MET A 21 14.49 -12.72 -5.15
N ALA A 22 13.30 -12.74 -4.55
CA ALA A 22 12.03 -12.35 -5.17
C ALA A 22 10.99 -11.96 -4.12
N TRP A 23 9.84 -11.47 -4.57
CA TRP A 23 8.64 -11.35 -3.75
C TRP A 23 7.91 -12.71 -3.78
N PHE A 24 8.07 -13.49 -2.73
CA PHE A 24 7.53 -14.86 -2.68
C PHE A 24 6.13 -14.95 -2.13
N HIS A 25 5.66 -13.95 -1.37
CA HIS A 25 4.33 -13.93 -0.74
C HIS A 25 4.02 -15.18 0.12
N LEU A 26 5.02 -15.63 0.89
CA LEU A 26 4.95 -16.90 1.65
C LEU A 26 3.97 -16.87 2.85
N ALA A 27 3.37 -15.75 3.19
CA ALA A 27 2.50 -15.62 4.36
C ALA A 27 1.02 -15.96 4.08
N GLU A 28 0.56 -15.74 2.84
CA GLU A 28 -0.82 -15.94 2.40
C GLU A 28 -0.78 -16.52 0.99
N ASP A 29 -1.68 -17.44 0.66
CA ASP A 29 -1.81 -18.03 -0.69
C ASP A 29 -0.49 -18.56 -1.28
N VAL A 30 0.27 -19.28 -0.46
CA VAL A 30 1.54 -19.86 -0.90
C VAL A 30 1.32 -20.80 -2.08
N ASP A 31 2.05 -20.58 -3.16
CA ASP A 31 2.20 -21.57 -4.21
C ASP A 31 3.01 -22.77 -3.67
N HIS A 32 2.30 -23.83 -3.31
CA HIS A 32 2.92 -25.03 -2.74
C HIS A 32 3.86 -25.70 -3.74
N ASP A 33 3.56 -25.66 -5.03
CA ASP A 33 4.40 -26.26 -6.06
C ASP A 33 5.73 -25.52 -6.19
N MET A 34 5.70 -24.19 -6.13
CA MET A 34 6.91 -23.36 -6.04
C MET A 34 7.76 -23.73 -4.81
N LEU A 35 7.12 -23.86 -3.67
CA LEU A 35 7.83 -24.17 -2.43
C LEU A 35 8.47 -25.56 -2.49
N HIS A 36 7.74 -26.57 -2.99
CA HIS A 36 8.28 -27.91 -3.19
C HIS A 36 9.44 -27.90 -4.20
N ALA A 37 9.32 -27.22 -5.31
CA ALA A 37 10.40 -27.10 -6.28
C ALA A 37 11.66 -26.49 -5.66
N MET A 38 11.53 -25.44 -4.85
CA MET A 38 12.67 -24.83 -4.15
C MET A 38 13.31 -25.78 -3.13
N LEU A 39 12.50 -26.55 -2.40
CA LEU A 39 12.99 -27.54 -1.42
C LEU A 39 13.71 -28.71 -2.11
N ASP A 40 13.10 -29.27 -3.16
CA ASP A 40 13.64 -30.41 -3.89
C ASP A 40 14.98 -30.10 -4.55
N HIS A 41 15.15 -28.88 -5.04
CA HIS A 41 16.41 -28.40 -5.61
C HIS A 41 17.40 -27.89 -4.58
N GLY A 42 17.02 -27.75 -3.30
CA GLY A 42 17.88 -27.20 -2.26
C GLY A 42 18.20 -25.72 -2.51
N THR A 43 17.26 -24.96 -3.04
CA THR A 43 17.40 -23.53 -3.34
C THR A 43 17.19 -22.67 -2.09
N VAL A 44 17.98 -21.63 -1.92
CA VAL A 44 17.83 -20.63 -0.84
C VAL A 44 16.96 -19.47 -1.32
N GLY A 45 15.78 -19.30 -0.72
CA GLY A 45 14.87 -18.17 -1.00
C GLY A 45 15.12 -16.98 -0.08
N LEU A 46 15.30 -15.79 -0.65
CA LEU A 46 15.31 -14.53 0.07
C LEU A 46 14.07 -13.71 -0.31
N GLY A 47 13.06 -13.69 0.57
CA GLY A 47 11.86 -12.89 0.38
C GLY A 47 12.15 -11.40 0.52
N MET A 48 11.96 -10.63 -0.56
CA MET A 48 12.20 -9.19 -0.56
C MET A 48 11.27 -8.46 0.43
N GLU A 49 10.07 -8.95 0.64
CA GLU A 49 9.09 -8.46 1.61
C GLU A 49 9.53 -8.62 3.06
N LEU A 50 10.46 -9.53 3.34
CA LEU A 50 10.95 -9.81 4.68
C LEU A 50 12.19 -8.98 5.06
N ILE A 51 12.80 -8.28 4.11
CA ILE A 51 13.98 -7.45 4.37
C ILE A 51 13.61 -6.31 5.31
N LYS A 52 14.27 -6.27 6.45
CA LYS A 52 14.02 -5.31 7.51
C LYS A 52 15.33 -4.74 8.02
N LEU A 53 15.42 -3.41 8.13
CA LEU A 53 16.54 -2.72 8.75
C LEU A 53 16.47 -2.80 10.28
N PRO A 54 17.56 -2.51 11.01
CA PRO A 54 17.58 -2.54 12.47
C PRO A 54 16.56 -1.61 13.14
N ASP A 55 16.20 -0.50 12.49
CA ASP A 55 15.18 0.45 12.94
C ASP A 55 13.74 -0.02 12.69
N GLY A 56 13.57 -1.19 12.08
CA GLY A 56 12.28 -1.77 11.73
C GLY A 56 11.76 -1.38 10.35
N THR A 57 12.43 -0.49 9.64
CA THR A 57 12.06 -0.07 8.28
C THR A 57 12.16 -1.23 7.29
N ARG A 58 11.24 -1.27 6.33
CA ARG A 58 11.24 -2.24 5.23
C ARG A 58 11.52 -1.52 3.90
N PRO A 59 12.79 -1.36 3.52
CA PRO A 59 13.19 -0.51 2.40
C PRO A 59 12.66 -0.98 1.05
N THR A 60 12.48 -2.27 0.89
CA THR A 60 11.93 -2.87 -0.36
C THR A 60 10.43 -2.62 -0.53
N ILE A 61 9.66 -2.62 0.58
CA ILE A 61 8.21 -2.39 0.54
C ILE A 61 7.87 -0.92 0.34
N LYS A 62 8.69 -0.01 0.87
CA LYS A 62 8.37 1.42 0.88
C LYS A 62 8.04 1.98 -0.51
N PRO A 63 8.88 1.84 -1.56
CA PRO A 63 8.57 2.36 -2.89
C PRO A 63 7.30 1.75 -3.50
N MET A 64 7.07 0.47 -3.26
CA MET A 64 5.86 -0.21 -3.75
C MET A 64 4.60 0.33 -3.10
N SER A 65 4.67 0.62 -1.79
CA SER A 65 3.57 1.24 -1.05
C SER A 65 3.30 2.68 -1.49
N GLU A 66 4.33 3.44 -1.83
CA GLU A 66 4.21 4.79 -2.38
C GLU A 66 3.47 4.79 -3.71
N ILE A 67 3.85 3.88 -4.61
CA ILE A 67 3.16 3.68 -5.90
C ILE A 67 1.71 3.24 -5.67
N ALA A 68 1.49 2.24 -4.81
CA ALA A 68 0.16 1.71 -4.54
C ALA A 68 -0.78 2.78 -3.95
N GLY A 69 -0.31 3.60 -3.02
CA GLY A 69 -1.09 4.69 -2.45
C GLY A 69 -1.47 5.75 -3.48
N SER A 70 -0.52 6.14 -4.31
CA SER A 70 -0.76 7.09 -5.40
C SER A 70 -1.79 6.55 -6.40
N LEU A 71 -1.64 5.30 -6.83
CA LEU A 71 -2.58 4.66 -7.75
C LEU A 71 -3.97 4.48 -7.13
N ALA A 72 -4.06 4.13 -5.85
CA ALA A 72 -5.34 3.98 -5.15
C ALA A 72 -6.18 5.27 -5.22
N MET A 73 -5.55 6.43 -5.01
CA MET A 73 -6.27 7.70 -5.11
C MET A 73 -6.67 8.03 -6.56
N LEU A 74 -5.82 7.76 -7.54
CA LEU A 74 -6.13 7.95 -8.96
C LEU A 74 -7.28 7.04 -9.41
N GLU A 75 -7.30 5.79 -8.99
CA GLU A 75 -8.41 4.87 -9.27
C GLU A 75 -9.70 5.31 -8.55
N ALA A 76 -9.62 5.82 -7.32
CA ALA A 76 -10.79 6.38 -6.63
C ALA A 76 -11.41 7.55 -7.42
N VAL A 77 -10.59 8.45 -7.96
CA VAL A 77 -11.05 9.53 -8.86
C VAL A 77 -11.75 8.96 -10.07
N LYS A 78 -11.15 7.97 -10.72
CA LYS A 78 -11.69 7.31 -11.92
C LYS A 78 -13.04 6.63 -11.65
N TYR A 79 -13.13 5.86 -10.56
CA TYR A 79 -14.37 5.17 -10.16
C TYR A 79 -15.44 6.11 -9.58
N GLY A 80 -15.10 7.34 -9.24
CA GLY A 80 -16.07 8.37 -8.88
C GLY A 80 -16.88 8.92 -10.05
N LEU A 81 -16.44 8.71 -11.28
CA LEU A 81 -17.10 9.21 -12.50
C LEU A 81 -18.32 8.37 -12.89
N VAL A 82 -19.31 8.99 -13.51
CA VAL A 82 -20.58 8.35 -13.90
C VAL A 82 -20.38 7.25 -14.94
N ASP A 83 -19.49 7.47 -15.91
CA ASP A 83 -19.15 6.51 -16.97
C ASP A 83 -18.46 5.24 -16.44
N ARG A 84 -18.04 5.27 -15.18
CA ARG A 84 -17.44 4.15 -14.45
C ARG A 84 -18.35 3.58 -13.36
N GLY A 85 -19.64 3.96 -13.35
CA GLY A 85 -20.61 3.53 -12.36
C GLY A 85 -20.54 4.28 -11.04
N GLY A 86 -19.77 5.36 -10.96
CA GLY A 86 -19.65 6.19 -9.78
C GLY A 86 -20.80 7.18 -9.63
N SER A 87 -20.81 7.89 -8.51
CA SER A 87 -21.82 8.88 -8.14
C SER A 87 -21.76 10.20 -8.93
N GLY A 88 -20.80 10.37 -9.84
CA GLY A 88 -20.54 11.62 -10.56
C GLY A 88 -19.80 12.64 -9.71
N THR A 89 -19.12 12.20 -8.66
CA THR A 89 -18.32 13.09 -7.80
C THR A 89 -17.07 13.55 -8.53
N LEU A 90 -16.96 14.85 -8.78
CA LEU A 90 -15.71 15.43 -9.26
C LEU A 90 -14.75 15.62 -8.07
N PHE A 91 -13.69 14.82 -8.04
CA PHE A 91 -12.66 14.89 -6.99
C PHE A 91 -11.74 16.09 -7.17
N ARG A 92 -12.31 17.27 -7.05
CA ARG A 92 -11.59 18.56 -7.13
C ARG A 92 -12.32 19.61 -6.31
N LYS A 93 -11.55 20.48 -5.65
CA LYS A 93 -12.11 21.71 -5.08
C LYS A 93 -12.53 22.66 -6.19
N LEU A 94 -13.79 23.07 -6.19
CA LEU A 94 -14.34 24.10 -7.08
C LEU A 94 -14.63 25.38 -6.30
N SER A 95 -14.53 26.52 -6.98
CA SER A 95 -14.86 27.82 -6.39
C SER A 95 -16.34 27.88 -5.98
N GLY A 96 -16.58 28.32 -4.74
CA GLY A 96 -17.92 28.45 -4.19
C GLY A 96 -18.60 27.16 -3.72
N LEU A 97 -17.93 25.99 -3.88
CA LEU A 97 -18.45 24.72 -3.41
C LEU A 97 -17.59 24.11 -2.31
N PRO A 98 -18.18 23.38 -1.35
CA PRO A 98 -17.41 22.60 -0.39
C PRO A 98 -16.50 21.56 -1.11
N ALA A 99 -15.25 21.44 -0.68
CA ALA A 99 -14.37 20.41 -1.22
C ALA A 99 -14.90 19.00 -0.88
N PRO A 100 -14.84 18.06 -1.82
CA PRO A 100 -15.17 16.66 -1.55
C PRO A 100 -14.30 16.10 -0.43
N ARG A 101 -14.84 15.11 0.29
CA ARG A 101 -14.17 14.45 1.41
C ARG A 101 -13.63 13.09 1.00
N VAL A 102 -12.43 12.77 1.50
CA VAL A 102 -11.79 11.46 1.34
C VAL A 102 -11.44 10.93 2.71
N LEU A 103 -11.85 9.69 2.97
CA LEU A 103 -11.47 8.94 4.15
C LEU A 103 -10.41 7.90 3.76
N ILE A 104 -9.28 7.93 4.44
CA ILE A 104 -8.19 6.97 4.25
C ILE A 104 -8.05 6.15 5.54
N ILE A 105 -8.12 4.84 5.42
CA ILE A 105 -7.97 3.93 6.54
C ILE A 105 -6.54 3.38 6.55
N GLY A 106 -5.78 3.80 7.56
CA GLY A 106 -4.37 3.48 7.71
C GLY A 106 -3.44 4.61 7.22
N GLY A 107 -2.58 5.09 8.12
CA GLY A 107 -1.61 6.16 7.87
C GLY A 107 -0.20 5.66 7.53
N GLY A 108 -0.06 4.45 6.97
CA GLY A 108 1.21 3.91 6.48
C GLY A 108 1.72 4.63 5.22
N HIS A 109 2.74 4.09 4.58
CA HIS A 109 3.31 4.68 3.36
C HIS A 109 2.27 4.85 2.25
N ALA A 110 1.42 3.84 2.01
CA ALA A 110 0.36 3.93 1.02
C ALA A 110 -0.67 5.02 1.36
N GLY A 111 -1.15 5.07 2.63
CA GLY A 111 -2.12 6.07 3.06
C GLY A 111 -1.59 7.50 2.97
N VAL A 112 -0.31 7.73 3.30
CA VAL A 112 0.34 9.04 3.16
C VAL A 112 0.36 9.48 1.69
N ASN A 113 0.81 8.61 0.80
CA ASN A 113 0.88 8.95 -0.63
C ASN A 113 -0.50 9.16 -1.27
N ALA A 114 -1.51 8.39 -0.86
CA ALA A 114 -2.90 8.65 -1.26
C ALA A 114 -3.38 10.00 -0.75
N ALA A 115 -3.05 10.37 0.50
CA ALA A 115 -3.41 11.66 1.09
C ALA A 115 -2.74 12.83 0.36
N GLU A 116 -1.47 12.71 -0.01
CA GLU A 116 -0.74 13.74 -0.77
C GLU A 116 -1.40 14.02 -2.13
N ILE A 117 -1.80 12.97 -2.86
CA ILE A 117 -2.54 13.14 -4.13
C ILE A 117 -3.89 13.81 -3.88
N ALA A 118 -4.63 13.36 -2.85
CA ALA A 118 -5.93 13.93 -2.51
C ALA A 118 -5.83 15.42 -2.11
N LEU A 119 -4.83 15.78 -1.32
CA LEU A 119 -4.53 17.18 -0.97
C LEU A 119 -4.18 18.02 -2.20
N GLY A 120 -3.38 17.46 -3.12
CA GLY A 120 -3.03 18.12 -4.40
C GLY A 120 -4.26 18.42 -5.26
N LEU A 121 -5.32 17.61 -5.16
CA LEU A 121 -6.62 17.87 -5.80
C LEU A 121 -7.48 18.88 -5.01
N GLY A 122 -7.03 19.31 -3.84
CA GLY A 122 -7.74 20.25 -2.97
C GLY A 122 -8.88 19.61 -2.18
N LEU A 123 -8.83 18.31 -1.93
CA LEU A 123 -9.83 17.57 -1.18
C LEU A 123 -9.66 17.73 0.33
N ARG A 124 -10.72 17.48 1.07
CA ARG A 124 -10.66 17.34 2.53
C ARG A 124 -10.29 15.91 2.85
N VAL A 125 -9.15 15.72 3.49
CA VAL A 125 -8.62 14.40 3.80
C VAL A 125 -8.70 14.12 5.28
N THR A 126 -9.28 12.98 5.63
CA THR A 126 -9.26 12.41 6.98
C THR A 126 -8.54 11.07 6.94
N ILE A 127 -7.54 10.88 7.80
CA ILE A 127 -6.84 9.59 7.96
C ILE A 127 -7.27 8.97 9.30
N VAL A 128 -7.68 7.71 9.26
CA VAL A 128 -7.91 6.88 10.43
C VAL A 128 -6.67 6.06 10.72
N GLU A 129 -6.12 6.19 11.94
CA GLU A 129 -4.93 5.45 12.36
C GLU A 129 -5.06 5.01 13.82
N ASN A 130 -4.52 3.84 14.17
CA ASN A 130 -4.59 3.31 15.53
C ASN A 130 -3.31 3.53 16.33
N TYR A 131 -2.18 3.61 15.64
CA TYR A 131 -0.90 3.70 16.31
C TYR A 131 -0.61 5.14 16.69
N TRP A 132 -0.67 5.47 17.98
CA TRP A 132 -0.57 6.84 18.47
C TRP A 132 0.71 7.60 18.05
N LYS A 133 1.85 6.91 17.96
CA LYS A 133 3.09 7.53 17.46
C LYS A 133 2.93 7.94 16.00
N ARG A 134 2.29 7.09 15.19
CA ARG A 134 2.03 7.40 13.80
C ARG A 134 1.03 8.55 13.63
N ILE A 135 0.02 8.62 14.50
CA ILE A 135 -0.91 9.77 14.54
C ILE A 135 -0.15 11.08 14.76
N ALA A 136 0.79 11.09 15.69
CA ALA A 136 1.61 12.27 15.96
C ALA A 136 2.49 12.66 14.75
N GLU A 137 3.14 11.67 14.11
CA GLU A 137 3.93 11.89 12.90
C GLU A 137 3.09 12.43 11.74
N LEU A 138 1.91 11.85 11.49
CA LEU A 138 1.02 12.24 10.40
C LEU A 138 0.60 13.71 10.50
N ARG A 139 0.30 14.20 11.70
CA ARG A 139 -0.02 15.61 11.93
C ARG A 139 1.11 16.55 11.57
N TYR A 140 2.34 16.06 11.66
CA TYR A 140 3.53 16.83 11.33
C TYR A 140 3.86 16.79 9.84
N ILE A 141 3.81 15.59 9.22
CA ILE A 141 4.20 15.42 7.81
C ILE A 141 3.11 15.79 6.81
N LEU A 142 1.84 15.77 7.24
CA LEU A 142 0.68 16.11 6.41
C LEU A 142 -0.14 17.25 7.04
N PRO A 143 0.40 18.48 7.08
CA PRO A 143 -0.35 19.61 7.61
C PRO A 143 -1.63 19.83 6.79
N GLY A 144 -2.77 19.95 7.46
CA GLY A 144 -4.07 20.10 6.81
C GLY A 144 -4.88 18.80 6.63
N VAL A 145 -4.32 17.67 7.04
CA VAL A 145 -5.06 16.40 7.14
C VAL A 145 -5.63 16.25 8.55
N GLU A 146 -6.89 15.89 8.63
CA GLU A 146 -7.49 15.45 9.88
C GLU A 146 -7.04 14.01 10.18
N VAL A 147 -6.44 13.80 11.35
CA VAL A 147 -6.02 12.45 11.78
C VAL A 147 -6.83 12.06 13.01
N ILE A 148 -7.60 10.98 12.91
CA ILE A 148 -8.45 10.45 13.97
C ILE A 148 -8.04 9.02 14.35
N ALA A 149 -8.19 8.68 15.62
CA ALA A 149 -8.04 7.30 16.06
C ALA A 149 -9.30 6.48 15.70
N TRP A 150 -9.14 5.20 15.43
CA TRP A 150 -10.27 4.29 15.12
C TRP A 150 -11.40 4.35 16.15
N GLU A 151 -11.05 4.45 17.44
CA GLU A 151 -12.03 4.59 18.52
C GLU A 151 -12.84 5.89 18.42
N GLY A 152 -12.23 6.95 17.91
CA GLY A 152 -12.89 8.22 17.64
C GLY A 152 -13.90 8.15 16.49
N MET A 153 -13.65 7.29 15.49
CA MET A 153 -14.52 7.13 14.33
C MET A 153 -15.89 6.56 14.72
N LYS A 154 -15.96 5.67 15.71
CA LYS A 154 -17.24 5.10 16.21
C LYS A 154 -18.18 6.14 16.82
N LYS A 155 -17.67 7.32 17.17
CA LYS A 155 -18.47 8.42 17.77
C LYS A 155 -18.86 9.50 16.76
N SER A 156 -18.31 9.46 15.54
CA SER A 156 -18.48 10.49 14.50
C SER A 156 -19.26 9.99 13.25
N LEU A 157 -19.65 8.72 13.21
CA LEU A 157 -20.60 8.11 12.27
C LEU A 157 -21.97 7.97 12.91
#